data_11c5f71b327ab684630b5bcc83d1b223
#
_entry.id   11c5f71b327ab684630b5bcc83d1b223
#
_cell.length_a   1.000
_cell.length_b   1.000
_cell.length_c   1.000
_cell.angle_alpha   90.00
_cell.angle_beta   90.00
_cell.angle_gamma   90.00
#
_symmetry.space_group_name_H-M   'P 1'
#
loop_
_entity.id
_entity.type
_entity.pdbx_description
1 polymer ?
#
loop_
_entity_poly.entity_id
_entity_poly.type
_entity_poly.pdbx_seq_one_letter_code
_entity_poly.pdbx_strand_id
1 'polypeptide(L)'
;MKRIPLKDTERYTLERFRQCKKTERHLAWLKSRKAGVGGSDMSTILGLNSFKTPYELWLEKTGRVEPEDISDKWAIVKGNALENELRKRFRSNHPEMLVTDGTDKQFISREKPYLRASLDGILQKENGDFGILEIKTASSRRAGDWHDEDGNLRIPPYYLAQVEFYALVTGWTWGYVYVAIGDDEPVEIPFRADVEDMAAIDKAADDFWRFVTTGTPPQLTGGDVQKAFPEPTPDIVDESADDDLYDLLARYESATGMLNDLKATQKELQEQIILRIGSHTGVRCGNLQATYKPTTRKEYTVKATTYRKFTFKAT
;
A
#
# COMPACT_ATOMS: atom_id res chain seq x y z
N MET A 1 -1.98 -25.89 -26.85
CA MET A 1 -1.39 -25.49 -25.55
C MET A 1 -1.99 -26.35 -24.45
N LYS A 2 -1.16 -27.07 -23.68
CA LYS A 2 -1.60 -27.78 -22.49
C LYS A 2 -2.08 -26.73 -21.46
N ARG A 3 -3.29 -26.88 -20.97
CA ARG A 3 -3.84 -26.01 -19.90
C ARG A 3 -3.69 -26.72 -18.57
N ILE A 4 -3.33 -25.99 -17.53
CA ILE A 4 -3.30 -26.49 -16.15
C ILE A 4 -4.74 -26.83 -15.73
N PRO A 5 -5.04 -28.08 -15.36
CA PRO A 5 -6.38 -28.47 -14.93
C PRO A 5 -6.62 -28.05 -13.46
N LEU A 6 -7.02 -26.80 -13.26
CA LEU A 6 -7.34 -26.28 -11.95
C LEU A 6 -8.73 -26.76 -11.50
N LYS A 7 -8.84 -27.21 -10.26
CA LYS A 7 -10.06 -27.64 -9.60
C LYS A 7 -10.07 -27.22 -8.14
N ASP A 8 -11.21 -27.32 -7.52
CA ASP A 8 -11.35 -27.20 -6.08
C ASP A 8 -10.49 -28.23 -5.35
N THR A 9 -9.97 -27.82 -4.20
CA THR A 9 -9.17 -28.67 -3.31
C THR A 9 -9.78 -28.68 -1.90
N GLU A 10 -9.18 -29.39 -0.96
CA GLU A 10 -9.55 -29.30 0.46
C GLU A 10 -9.22 -27.92 1.05
N ARG A 11 -8.25 -27.21 0.46
CA ARG A 11 -7.77 -25.91 0.97
C ARG A 11 -8.55 -24.73 0.41
N TYR A 12 -8.92 -24.74 -0.86
CA TYR A 12 -9.63 -23.63 -1.52
C TYR A 12 -10.72 -24.12 -2.46
N THR A 13 -11.71 -23.23 -2.71
CA THR A 13 -12.62 -23.29 -3.85
C THR A 13 -12.19 -22.31 -4.92
N LEU A 14 -12.46 -22.63 -6.19
CA LEU A 14 -12.06 -21.85 -7.34
C LEU A 14 -13.28 -21.19 -7.99
N GLU A 15 -13.46 -19.90 -7.76
CA GLU A 15 -14.41 -19.07 -8.47
C GLU A 15 -13.84 -18.68 -9.85
N ARG A 16 -14.67 -18.73 -10.91
CA ARG A 16 -14.29 -18.35 -12.28
C ARG A 16 -15.23 -17.27 -12.79
N PHE A 17 -14.66 -16.17 -13.24
CA PHE A 17 -15.41 -15.08 -13.83
C PHE A 17 -15.60 -15.33 -15.33
N ARG A 18 -16.74 -15.92 -15.71
CA ARG A 18 -17.02 -16.40 -17.09
C ARG A 18 -17.92 -15.49 -17.91
N GLN A 19 -18.25 -14.29 -17.42
CA GLN A 19 -19.07 -13.33 -18.14
C GLN A 19 -18.47 -12.99 -19.52
N CYS A 20 -19.30 -12.89 -20.55
CA CYS A 20 -18.84 -12.66 -21.92
C CYS A 20 -18.18 -11.29 -22.08
N LYS A 21 -18.75 -10.25 -21.46
CA LYS A 21 -18.21 -8.89 -21.53
C LYS A 21 -17.12 -8.67 -20.47
N LYS A 22 -16.02 -8.02 -20.87
CA LYS A 22 -14.91 -7.68 -19.96
C LYS A 22 -15.39 -6.84 -18.77
N THR A 23 -16.30 -5.88 -19.02
CA THR A 23 -16.89 -5.02 -17.97
C THR A 23 -17.69 -5.81 -16.95
N GLU A 24 -18.50 -6.76 -17.37
CA GLU A 24 -19.29 -7.62 -16.48
C GLU A 24 -18.40 -8.52 -15.60
N ARG A 25 -17.32 -9.07 -16.20
CA ARG A 25 -16.32 -9.84 -15.46
C ARG A 25 -15.63 -8.97 -14.39
N HIS A 26 -15.25 -7.76 -14.76
CA HIS A 26 -14.63 -6.82 -13.83
C HIS A 26 -15.57 -6.47 -12.67
N LEU A 27 -16.85 -6.20 -12.94
CA LEU A 27 -17.83 -5.93 -11.88
C LEU A 27 -18.05 -7.14 -10.96
N ALA A 28 -18.11 -8.36 -11.52
CA ALA A 28 -18.23 -9.58 -10.73
C ALA A 28 -17.00 -9.78 -9.83
N TRP A 29 -15.81 -9.53 -10.36
CA TRP A 29 -14.57 -9.58 -9.60
C TRP A 29 -14.51 -8.51 -8.50
N LEU A 30 -14.91 -7.26 -8.77
CA LEU A 30 -15.01 -6.20 -7.75
C LEU A 30 -15.99 -6.57 -6.63
N LYS A 31 -17.15 -7.15 -6.97
CA LYS A 31 -18.11 -7.64 -5.99
C LYS A 31 -17.51 -8.74 -5.12
N SER A 32 -16.79 -9.68 -5.73
CA SER A 32 -16.11 -10.75 -4.99
C SER A 32 -15.00 -10.21 -4.08
N ARG A 33 -14.26 -9.17 -4.51
CA ARG A 33 -13.26 -8.49 -3.67
C ARG A 33 -13.84 -7.79 -2.43
N LYS A 34 -15.04 -7.21 -2.54
CA LYS A 34 -15.74 -6.59 -1.37
C LYS A 34 -16.10 -7.63 -0.31
N ALA A 35 -16.27 -8.90 -0.68
CA ALA A 35 -16.67 -9.97 0.23
C ALA A 35 -15.51 -10.59 1.04
N GLY A 36 -14.32 -9.97 1.02
CA GLY A 36 -13.17 -10.48 1.77
C GLY A 36 -11.93 -9.63 1.65
N VAL A 37 -10.82 -10.19 2.13
CA VAL A 37 -9.47 -9.64 2.06
C VAL A 37 -8.74 -10.26 0.88
N GLY A 38 -8.10 -9.45 0.06
CA GLY A 38 -7.23 -9.88 -1.05
C GLY A 38 -5.76 -9.62 -0.77
N GLY A 39 -4.87 -10.23 -1.57
CA GLY A 39 -3.42 -10.04 -1.38
C GLY A 39 -2.98 -8.58 -1.47
N SER A 40 -3.56 -7.79 -2.38
CA SER A 40 -3.27 -6.35 -2.48
C SER A 40 -3.75 -5.52 -1.27
N ASP A 41 -4.66 -6.05 -0.45
CA ASP A 41 -5.13 -5.39 0.76
C ASP A 41 -4.11 -5.56 1.90
N MET A 42 -3.26 -6.62 1.84
CA MET A 42 -2.31 -6.94 2.91
C MET A 42 -1.29 -5.84 3.16
N SER A 43 -0.79 -5.19 2.11
CA SER A 43 0.13 -4.05 2.28
C SER A 43 -0.49 -2.91 3.09
N THR A 44 -1.80 -2.69 2.94
CA THR A 44 -2.56 -1.69 3.70
C THR A 44 -2.80 -2.16 5.14
N ILE A 45 -3.23 -3.41 5.32
CA ILE A 45 -3.51 -3.98 6.64
C ILE A 45 -2.26 -4.00 7.53
N LEU A 46 -1.10 -4.30 6.94
CA LEU A 46 0.19 -4.32 7.63
C LEU A 46 0.85 -2.93 7.77
N GLY A 47 0.21 -1.86 7.31
CA GLY A 47 0.76 -0.49 7.38
C GLY A 47 1.95 -0.24 6.43
N LEU A 48 2.16 -1.09 5.43
CA LEU A 48 3.22 -0.97 4.42
C LEU A 48 2.83 -0.08 3.23
N ASN A 49 1.55 0.30 3.13
CA ASN A 49 1.01 1.11 2.05
C ASN A 49 0.99 2.59 2.45
N SER A 50 1.75 3.42 1.73
CA SER A 50 1.79 4.87 1.96
C SER A 50 0.60 5.65 1.39
N PHE A 51 -0.27 5.00 0.59
CA PHE A 51 -1.38 5.64 -0.11
C PHE A 51 -2.75 5.39 0.52
N LYS A 52 -2.87 4.36 1.36
CA LYS A 52 -4.12 3.97 1.99
C LYS A 52 -3.87 3.42 3.39
N THR A 53 -4.69 3.85 4.35
CA THR A 53 -4.61 3.36 5.73
C THR A 53 -5.54 2.16 5.95
N PRO A 54 -5.35 1.37 7.03
CA PRO A 54 -6.29 0.32 7.42
C PRO A 54 -7.72 0.85 7.65
N TYR A 55 -7.86 2.07 8.17
CA TYR A 55 -9.15 2.71 8.37
C TYR A 55 -9.87 3.00 7.04
N GLU A 56 -9.17 3.54 6.05
CA GLU A 56 -9.72 3.78 4.71
C GLU A 56 -10.16 2.47 4.04
N LEU A 57 -9.35 1.42 4.16
CA LEU A 57 -9.72 0.10 3.65
C LEU A 57 -10.95 -0.45 4.36
N TRP A 58 -11.08 -0.25 5.67
CA TRP A 58 -12.25 -0.65 6.45
C TRP A 58 -13.52 0.08 6.00
N LEU A 59 -13.45 1.38 5.72
CA LEU A 59 -14.57 2.15 5.16
C LEU A 59 -15.05 1.56 3.83
N GLU A 60 -14.12 1.16 2.96
CA GLU A 60 -14.45 0.51 1.67
C GLU A 60 -15.06 -0.88 1.87
N LYS A 61 -14.46 -1.71 2.74
CA LYS A 61 -14.95 -3.09 2.98
C LYS A 61 -16.30 -3.12 3.68
N THR A 62 -16.59 -2.15 4.53
CA THR A 62 -17.90 -1.99 5.19
C THR A 62 -18.94 -1.27 4.31
N GLY A 63 -18.54 -0.81 3.10
CA GLY A 63 -19.43 -0.10 2.18
C GLY A 63 -19.82 1.31 2.62
N ARG A 64 -19.10 1.89 3.57
CA ARG A 64 -19.33 3.28 4.05
C ARG A 64 -18.79 4.31 3.06
N VAL A 65 -17.77 3.94 2.31
CA VAL A 65 -17.20 4.73 1.22
C VAL A 65 -17.01 3.82 0.00
N GLU A 66 -17.34 4.31 -1.18
CA GLU A 66 -16.99 3.61 -2.42
C GLU A 66 -15.50 3.82 -2.71
N PRO A 67 -14.77 2.76 -3.14
CA PRO A 67 -13.37 2.90 -3.53
C PRO A 67 -13.19 3.94 -4.64
N GLU A 68 -12.12 4.73 -4.55
CA GLU A 68 -11.73 5.64 -5.64
C GLU A 68 -11.51 4.84 -6.93
N ASP A 69 -12.13 5.28 -8.03
CA ASP A 69 -11.81 4.73 -9.35
C ASP A 69 -10.45 5.28 -9.82
N ILE A 70 -9.46 4.41 -9.81
CA ILE A 70 -8.09 4.71 -10.23
C ILE A 70 -7.76 4.14 -11.61
N SER A 71 -8.74 3.61 -12.33
CA SER A 71 -8.55 2.90 -13.61
C SER A 71 -7.89 3.77 -14.69
N ASP A 72 -8.10 5.09 -14.64
CA ASP A 72 -7.54 6.06 -15.57
C ASP A 72 -6.12 6.55 -15.20
N LYS A 73 -5.63 6.20 -14.00
CA LYS A 73 -4.25 6.55 -13.60
C LYS A 73 -3.27 5.83 -14.54
N TRP A 74 -2.35 6.60 -15.14
CA TRP A 74 -1.44 6.08 -16.17
C TRP A 74 -0.67 4.82 -15.73
N ALA A 75 -0.25 4.74 -14.46
CA ALA A 75 0.43 3.56 -13.94
C ALA A 75 -0.45 2.30 -14.01
N ILE A 76 -1.75 2.42 -13.73
CA ILE A 76 -2.72 1.31 -13.81
C ILE A 76 -2.99 0.93 -15.27
N VAL A 77 -3.18 1.94 -16.15
CA VAL A 77 -3.37 1.71 -17.59
C VAL A 77 -2.15 0.98 -18.19
N LYS A 78 -0.93 1.43 -17.87
CA LYS A 78 0.32 0.79 -18.32
C LYS A 78 0.41 -0.65 -17.79
N GLY A 79 0.17 -0.86 -16.50
CA GLY A 79 0.21 -2.19 -15.88
C GLY A 79 -0.74 -3.17 -16.57
N ASN A 80 -2.00 -2.79 -16.72
CA ASN A 80 -3.03 -3.62 -17.37
C ASN A 80 -2.69 -3.94 -18.84
N ALA A 81 -2.10 -2.98 -19.56
CA ALA A 81 -1.71 -3.18 -20.96
C ALA A 81 -0.54 -4.13 -21.12
N LEU A 82 0.44 -4.10 -20.22
CA LEU A 82 1.66 -4.89 -20.29
C LEU A 82 1.52 -6.29 -19.66
N GLU A 83 0.60 -6.49 -18.74
CA GLU A 83 0.48 -7.73 -17.95
C GLU A 83 0.45 -8.99 -18.81
N ASN A 84 -0.37 -9.02 -19.87
CA ASN A 84 -0.47 -10.19 -20.75
C ASN A 84 0.82 -10.41 -21.55
N GLU A 85 1.49 -9.36 -22.01
CA GLU A 85 2.74 -9.47 -22.77
C GLU A 85 3.89 -9.92 -21.86
N LEU A 86 3.95 -9.40 -20.63
CA LEU A 86 4.91 -9.86 -19.62
C LEU A 86 4.69 -11.34 -19.29
N ARG A 87 3.44 -11.79 -19.13
CA ARG A 87 3.13 -13.22 -18.91
C ARG A 87 3.55 -14.11 -20.08
N LYS A 88 3.37 -13.64 -21.33
CA LYS A 88 3.84 -14.37 -22.52
C LYS A 88 5.36 -14.44 -22.55
N ARG A 89 6.05 -13.34 -22.22
CA ARG A 89 7.51 -13.29 -22.19
C ARG A 89 8.05 -14.22 -21.11
N PHE A 90 7.53 -14.16 -19.88
CA PHE A 90 7.89 -15.10 -18.82
C PHE A 90 7.72 -16.56 -19.27
N ARG A 91 6.60 -16.89 -19.91
CA ARG A 91 6.36 -18.24 -20.46
C ARG A 91 7.41 -18.65 -21.51
N SER A 92 7.86 -17.73 -22.33
CA SER A 92 8.87 -18.02 -23.36
C SER A 92 10.25 -18.26 -22.73
N ASN A 93 10.54 -17.62 -21.61
CA ASN A 93 11.77 -17.81 -20.86
C ASN A 93 11.79 -19.15 -20.10
N HIS A 94 10.60 -19.72 -19.80
CA HIS A 94 10.42 -20.92 -18.99
C HIS A 94 9.69 -22.04 -19.76
N PRO A 95 10.30 -22.62 -20.80
CA PRO A 95 9.69 -23.72 -21.57
C PRO A 95 9.52 -25.01 -20.75
N GLU A 96 10.25 -25.16 -19.62
CA GLU A 96 10.24 -26.30 -18.70
C GLU A 96 9.01 -26.31 -17.79
N MET A 97 8.23 -25.23 -17.74
CA MET A 97 7.04 -25.18 -16.90
C MET A 97 5.79 -24.69 -17.64
N LEU A 98 4.63 -25.08 -17.18
CA LEU A 98 3.37 -24.56 -17.70
C LEU A 98 3.05 -23.24 -17.02
N VAL A 99 2.73 -22.22 -17.82
CA VAL A 99 2.30 -20.90 -17.36
C VAL A 99 0.89 -20.62 -17.87
N THR A 100 -0.05 -20.41 -16.96
CA THR A 100 -1.47 -20.18 -17.27
C THR A 100 -1.90 -18.82 -16.72
N ASP A 101 -2.80 -18.16 -17.46
CA ASP A 101 -3.47 -16.93 -17.02
C ASP A 101 -4.33 -17.18 -15.78
N GLY A 102 -4.14 -16.37 -14.74
CA GLY A 102 -4.86 -16.43 -13.48
C GLY A 102 -5.99 -15.40 -13.34
N THR A 103 -6.02 -14.37 -14.21
CA THR A 103 -6.83 -13.15 -14.02
C THR A 103 -8.35 -13.32 -14.05
N ASP A 104 -8.84 -14.42 -14.62
CA ASP A 104 -10.28 -14.76 -14.62
C ASP A 104 -10.70 -15.66 -13.44
N LYS A 105 -9.83 -15.82 -12.44
CA LYS A 105 -9.99 -16.76 -11.33
C LYS A 105 -9.76 -16.08 -10.00
N GLN A 106 -10.44 -16.61 -8.99
CA GLN A 106 -10.21 -16.28 -7.60
C GLN A 106 -10.19 -17.55 -6.78
N PHE A 107 -9.18 -17.71 -5.95
CA PHE A 107 -9.02 -18.79 -4.99
C PHE A 107 -9.59 -18.30 -3.67
N ILE A 108 -10.56 -19.04 -3.12
CA ILE A 108 -11.26 -18.69 -1.88
C ILE A 108 -10.92 -19.76 -0.84
N SER A 109 -10.31 -19.37 0.26
CA SER A 109 -10.00 -20.28 1.36
C SER A 109 -11.27 -20.99 1.85
N ARG A 110 -11.20 -22.30 2.04
CA ARG A 110 -12.33 -23.07 2.61
C ARG A 110 -12.47 -22.86 4.10
N GLU A 111 -11.35 -22.71 4.78
CA GLU A 111 -11.32 -22.49 6.23
C GLU A 111 -11.81 -21.08 6.57
N LYS A 112 -11.34 -20.08 5.80
CA LYS A 112 -11.64 -18.67 6.01
C LYS A 112 -12.13 -18.04 4.69
N PRO A 113 -13.42 -18.16 4.33
CA PRO A 113 -13.93 -17.76 3.02
C PRO A 113 -13.77 -16.27 2.66
N TYR A 114 -13.41 -15.43 3.63
CA TYR A 114 -13.03 -14.04 3.40
C TYR A 114 -11.58 -13.87 2.91
N LEU A 115 -10.71 -14.89 3.00
CA LEU A 115 -9.39 -14.85 2.38
C LEU A 115 -9.48 -15.24 0.90
N ARG A 116 -9.17 -14.31 0.00
CA ARG A 116 -9.42 -14.42 -1.44
C ARG A 116 -8.21 -14.02 -2.26
N ALA A 117 -7.61 -14.96 -2.97
CA ALA A 117 -6.43 -14.73 -3.80
C ALA A 117 -6.80 -14.64 -5.28
N SER A 118 -6.36 -13.57 -5.94
CA SER A 118 -6.42 -13.37 -7.39
C SER A 118 -5.01 -13.23 -7.92
N LEU A 119 -4.56 -14.19 -8.72
CA LEU A 119 -3.19 -14.29 -9.23
C LEU A 119 -3.10 -13.80 -10.66
N ASP A 120 -2.00 -13.16 -11.05
CA ASP A 120 -1.75 -12.77 -12.43
C ASP A 120 -1.41 -13.99 -13.28
N GLY A 121 -0.69 -14.96 -12.73
CA GLY A 121 -0.36 -16.19 -13.41
C GLY A 121 -0.22 -17.37 -12.46
N ILE A 122 -0.37 -18.56 -13.03
CA ILE A 122 -0.26 -19.83 -12.33
C ILE A 122 0.81 -20.66 -13.02
N LEU A 123 1.77 -21.12 -12.23
CA LEU A 123 2.88 -21.94 -12.67
C LEU A 123 2.63 -23.41 -12.32
N GLN A 124 3.12 -24.33 -13.15
CA GLN A 124 3.17 -25.73 -12.82
C GLN A 124 4.45 -26.35 -13.37
N LYS A 125 5.24 -26.96 -12.49
CA LYS A 125 6.43 -27.74 -12.86
C LYS A 125 6.04 -29.09 -13.47
N GLU A 126 6.96 -29.76 -14.10
CA GLU A 126 6.76 -31.10 -14.69
C GLU A 126 6.33 -32.15 -13.66
N ASN A 127 6.79 -32.04 -12.42
CA ASN A 127 6.37 -32.92 -11.31
C ASN A 127 4.95 -32.65 -10.81
N GLY A 128 4.25 -31.65 -11.39
CA GLY A 128 2.90 -31.28 -11.02
C GLY A 128 2.80 -30.23 -9.91
N ASP A 129 3.92 -29.77 -9.37
CA ASP A 129 3.98 -28.77 -8.29
C ASP A 129 3.54 -27.39 -8.79
N PHE A 130 2.56 -26.77 -8.10
CA PHE A 130 1.99 -25.48 -8.46
C PHE A 130 2.77 -24.33 -7.84
N GLY A 131 2.87 -23.24 -8.58
CA GLY A 131 3.50 -22.00 -8.13
C GLY A 131 2.73 -20.75 -8.56
N ILE A 132 3.15 -19.62 -8.02
CA ILE A 132 2.54 -18.30 -8.18
C ILE A 132 3.41 -17.47 -9.13
N LEU A 133 2.78 -16.79 -10.07
CA LEU A 133 3.39 -15.71 -10.84
C LEU A 133 2.65 -14.42 -10.55
N GLU A 134 3.36 -13.44 -10.03
CA GLU A 134 2.88 -12.07 -9.85
C GLU A 134 3.62 -11.16 -10.82
N ILE A 135 2.89 -10.29 -11.53
CA ILE A 135 3.43 -9.40 -12.55
C ILE A 135 3.32 -7.96 -12.08
N LYS A 136 4.43 -7.22 -12.16
CA LYS A 136 4.48 -5.83 -11.76
C LYS A 136 5.08 -4.94 -12.83
N THR A 137 4.66 -3.68 -12.81
CA THR A 137 5.34 -2.60 -13.52
C THR A 137 5.71 -1.51 -12.53
N ALA A 138 6.92 -1.01 -12.61
CA ALA A 138 7.42 0.06 -11.77
C ALA A 138 8.01 1.19 -12.63
N SER A 139 7.98 2.42 -12.16
CA SER A 139 8.71 3.51 -12.79
C SER A 139 10.20 3.41 -12.45
N SER A 140 11.08 3.94 -13.31
CA SER A 140 12.52 4.04 -13.03
C SER A 140 12.83 4.79 -11.73
N ARG A 141 11.98 5.74 -11.33
CA ARG A 141 12.14 6.46 -10.06
C ARG A 141 12.00 5.58 -8.82
N ARG A 142 11.35 4.43 -8.96
CA ARG A 142 11.14 3.45 -7.89
C ARG A 142 12.02 2.21 -8.04
N ALA A 143 13.03 2.26 -8.90
CA ALA A 143 13.97 1.16 -9.09
C ALA A 143 14.67 0.77 -7.77
N GLY A 144 14.98 1.76 -6.91
CA GLY A 144 15.60 1.52 -5.60
C GLY A 144 14.78 0.66 -4.65
N ASP A 145 13.43 0.65 -4.77
CA ASP A 145 12.57 -0.20 -3.93
C ASP A 145 12.81 -1.71 -4.18
N TRP A 146 13.33 -2.05 -5.36
CA TRP A 146 13.57 -3.41 -5.84
C TRP A 146 14.99 -3.92 -5.58
N HIS A 147 15.79 -3.15 -4.84
CA HIS A 147 17.15 -3.53 -4.46
C HIS A 147 17.33 -3.40 -2.94
N ASP A 148 18.14 -4.29 -2.37
CA ASP A 148 18.59 -4.17 -0.98
C ASP A 148 19.75 -3.15 -0.85
N GLU A 149 20.29 -2.98 0.35
CA GLU A 149 21.39 -2.06 0.62
C GLU A 149 22.70 -2.44 -0.10
N ASP A 150 22.86 -3.71 -0.44
CA ASP A 150 24.00 -4.26 -1.20
C ASP A 150 23.79 -4.21 -2.72
N GLY A 151 22.62 -3.75 -3.18
CA GLY A 151 22.25 -3.65 -4.59
C GLY A 151 21.72 -4.94 -5.21
N ASN A 152 21.43 -5.98 -4.42
CA ASN A 152 20.83 -7.20 -4.92
C ASN A 152 19.32 -6.99 -5.14
N LEU A 153 18.76 -7.69 -6.14
CA LEU A 153 17.32 -7.67 -6.39
C LEU A 153 16.53 -8.26 -5.20
N ARG A 154 15.52 -7.54 -4.75
CA ARG A 154 14.57 -7.98 -3.73
C ARG A 154 13.13 -7.65 -4.11
N ILE A 155 12.20 -8.40 -3.57
CA ILE A 155 10.78 -8.05 -3.64
C ILE A 155 10.50 -7.00 -2.56
N PRO A 156 9.93 -5.82 -2.91
CA PRO A 156 9.51 -4.85 -1.92
C PRO A 156 8.55 -5.47 -0.89
N PRO A 157 8.67 -5.14 0.43
CA PRO A 157 7.88 -5.78 1.50
C PRO A 157 6.36 -5.75 1.25
N TYR A 158 5.84 -4.68 0.66
CA TYR A 158 4.42 -4.55 0.34
C TYR A 158 3.94 -5.49 -0.79
N TYR A 159 4.84 -5.96 -1.68
CA TYR A 159 4.53 -6.99 -2.67
C TYR A 159 4.85 -8.40 -2.15
N LEU A 160 5.85 -8.53 -1.29
CA LEU A 160 6.13 -9.80 -0.62
C LEU A 160 4.91 -10.25 0.20
N ALA A 161 4.34 -9.36 1.03
CA ALA A 161 3.11 -9.62 1.77
C ALA A 161 1.95 -10.07 0.87
N GLN A 162 1.85 -9.53 -0.35
CA GLN A 162 0.83 -9.93 -1.32
C GLN A 162 1.02 -11.37 -1.80
N VAL A 163 2.23 -11.76 -2.19
CA VAL A 163 2.48 -13.12 -2.72
C VAL A 163 2.48 -14.18 -1.63
N GLU A 164 2.87 -13.84 -0.42
CA GLU A 164 2.77 -14.72 0.76
C GLU A 164 1.31 -14.93 1.18
N PHE A 165 0.48 -13.91 1.08
CA PHE A 165 -0.97 -14.09 1.23
C PHE A 165 -1.54 -15.04 0.18
N TYR A 166 -1.06 -15.00 -1.06
CA TYR A 166 -1.49 -15.98 -2.06
C TYR A 166 -1.04 -17.38 -1.71
N ALA A 167 0.18 -17.54 -1.18
CA ALA A 167 0.67 -18.83 -0.69
C ALA A 167 -0.17 -19.34 0.49
N LEU A 168 -0.56 -18.45 1.42
CA LEU A 168 -1.46 -18.78 2.52
C LEU A 168 -2.79 -19.35 2.02
N VAL A 169 -3.42 -18.75 1.02
CA VAL A 169 -4.72 -19.17 0.49
C VAL A 169 -4.60 -20.44 -0.35
N THR A 170 -3.61 -20.51 -1.23
CA THR A 170 -3.49 -21.60 -2.20
C THR A 170 -2.74 -22.83 -1.68
N GLY A 171 -1.82 -22.64 -0.71
CA GLY A 171 -0.85 -23.63 -0.28
C GLY A 171 0.34 -23.77 -1.23
N TRP A 172 0.48 -22.89 -2.21
CA TRP A 172 1.59 -22.89 -3.17
C TRP A 172 2.70 -21.98 -2.66
N THR A 173 3.77 -22.56 -2.15
CA THR A 173 4.78 -21.85 -1.37
C THR A 173 5.97 -21.32 -2.16
N TRP A 174 5.92 -21.38 -3.50
CA TRP A 174 6.97 -20.86 -4.36
C TRP A 174 6.39 -20.09 -5.54
N GLY A 175 7.20 -19.26 -6.13
CA GLY A 175 6.80 -18.51 -7.32
C GLY A 175 7.84 -17.49 -7.75
N TYR A 176 7.38 -16.59 -8.61
CA TYR A 176 8.16 -15.48 -9.11
C TYR A 176 7.37 -14.18 -9.06
N VAL A 177 8.02 -13.11 -8.69
CA VAL A 177 7.59 -11.75 -9.01
C VAL A 177 8.34 -11.34 -10.26
N TYR A 178 7.60 -11.07 -11.35
CA TYR A 178 8.15 -10.66 -12.64
C TYR A 178 7.84 -9.19 -12.86
N VAL A 179 8.86 -8.35 -12.87
CA VAL A 179 8.68 -6.90 -12.86
C VAL A 179 9.39 -6.21 -14.02
N ALA A 180 8.66 -5.32 -14.72
CA ALA A 180 9.22 -4.37 -15.68
C ALA A 180 9.46 -3.03 -14.95
N ILE A 181 10.73 -2.61 -14.84
CA ILE A 181 11.15 -1.38 -14.17
C ILE A 181 11.57 -0.36 -15.22
N GLY A 182 10.84 0.74 -15.32
CA GLY A 182 11.11 1.75 -16.36
C GLY A 182 10.88 1.20 -17.77
N ASP A 183 11.93 1.29 -18.59
CA ASP A 183 11.97 0.80 -19.97
C ASP A 183 12.99 -0.35 -20.12
N ASP A 184 13.55 -0.84 -19.01
CA ASP A 184 14.51 -1.92 -19.00
C ASP A 184 13.86 -3.29 -19.22
N GLU A 185 14.67 -4.30 -19.52
CA GLU A 185 14.23 -5.69 -19.59
C GLU A 185 13.61 -6.13 -18.27
N PRO A 186 12.45 -6.82 -18.29
CA PRO A 186 11.84 -7.32 -17.08
C PRO A 186 12.74 -8.28 -16.32
N VAL A 187 12.75 -8.17 -15.01
CA VAL A 187 13.54 -9.03 -14.12
C VAL A 187 12.65 -10.03 -13.38
N GLU A 188 13.22 -11.18 -13.08
CA GLU A 188 12.59 -12.29 -12.37
C GLU A 188 13.14 -12.38 -10.96
N ILE A 189 12.28 -12.30 -9.97
CA ILE A 189 12.67 -12.43 -8.57
C ILE A 189 11.95 -13.66 -7.98
N PRO A 190 12.68 -14.77 -7.79
CA PRO A 190 12.09 -15.96 -7.20
C PRO A 190 11.75 -15.72 -5.74
N PHE A 191 10.68 -16.34 -5.23
CA PHE A 191 10.37 -16.33 -3.81
C PHE A 191 9.96 -17.72 -3.32
N ARG A 192 10.14 -17.91 -2.02
CA ARG A 192 9.51 -18.97 -1.24
C ARG A 192 8.83 -18.32 -0.05
N ALA A 193 7.55 -18.65 0.12
CA ALA A 193 6.79 -18.11 1.24
C ALA A 193 7.36 -18.62 2.57
N ASP A 194 7.53 -17.71 3.49
CA ASP A 194 7.97 -18.00 4.84
C ASP A 194 6.80 -18.39 5.74
N VAL A 195 6.98 -19.36 6.61
CA VAL A 195 5.92 -19.88 7.47
C VAL A 195 5.53 -18.87 8.56
N GLU A 196 6.52 -18.14 9.10
CA GLU A 196 6.28 -17.14 10.15
C GLU A 196 5.59 -15.91 9.56
N ASP A 197 6.01 -15.47 8.37
CA ASP A 197 5.38 -14.36 7.65
C ASP A 197 3.94 -14.73 7.26
N MET A 198 3.68 -15.92 6.74
CA MET A 198 2.32 -16.40 6.46
C MET A 198 1.44 -16.44 7.72
N ALA A 199 1.97 -16.83 8.86
CA ALA A 199 1.22 -16.83 10.13
C ALA A 199 0.90 -15.40 10.60
N ALA A 200 1.84 -14.47 10.45
CA ALA A 200 1.63 -13.05 10.77
C ALA A 200 0.58 -12.42 9.83
N ILE A 201 0.63 -12.73 8.54
CA ILE A 201 -0.34 -12.30 7.52
C ILE A 201 -1.74 -12.85 7.83
N ASP A 202 -1.85 -14.13 8.17
CA ASP A 202 -3.10 -14.77 8.54
C ASP A 202 -3.74 -14.10 9.74
N LYS A 203 -2.95 -13.89 10.80
CA LYS A 203 -3.41 -13.17 12.00
C LYS A 203 -3.84 -11.73 11.68
N ALA A 204 -3.08 -10.99 10.90
CA ALA A 204 -3.41 -9.62 10.54
C ALA A 204 -4.70 -9.53 9.70
N ALA A 205 -4.91 -10.48 8.79
CA ALA A 205 -6.14 -10.59 8.01
C ALA A 205 -7.35 -10.92 8.89
N ASP A 206 -7.20 -11.82 9.87
CA ASP A 206 -8.25 -12.16 10.84
C ASP A 206 -8.64 -10.96 11.70
N ASP A 207 -7.64 -10.27 12.25
CA ASP A 207 -7.86 -9.09 13.09
C ASP A 207 -8.57 -7.98 12.28
N PHE A 208 -8.14 -7.75 11.06
CA PHE A 208 -8.77 -6.77 10.17
C PHE A 208 -10.21 -7.17 9.80
N TRP A 209 -10.43 -8.45 9.44
CA TRP A 209 -11.76 -8.92 9.06
C TRP A 209 -12.75 -8.88 10.24
N ARG A 210 -12.26 -9.08 11.46
CA ARG A 210 -13.06 -8.88 12.68
C ARG A 210 -13.55 -7.43 12.79
N PHE A 211 -12.72 -6.41 12.50
CA PHE A 211 -13.16 -5.01 12.45
C PHE A 211 -14.27 -4.80 11.41
N VAL A 212 -14.15 -5.44 10.24
CA VAL A 212 -15.17 -5.35 9.19
C VAL A 212 -16.50 -5.97 9.64
N THR A 213 -16.47 -7.17 10.21
CA THR A 213 -17.68 -7.91 10.60
C THR A 213 -18.38 -7.35 11.83
N THR A 214 -17.63 -6.78 12.77
CA THR A 214 -18.20 -6.12 13.96
C THR A 214 -18.63 -4.68 13.71
N GLY A 215 -18.22 -4.09 12.57
CA GLY A 215 -18.45 -2.68 12.28
C GLY A 215 -17.62 -1.71 13.14
N THR A 216 -16.66 -2.25 13.92
CA THR A 216 -15.75 -1.47 14.74
C THR A 216 -14.55 -1.04 13.90
N PRO A 217 -14.17 0.26 13.86
CA PRO A 217 -13.03 0.68 13.05
C PRO A 217 -11.70 0.19 13.65
N PRO A 218 -10.67 -0.05 12.82
CA PRO A 218 -9.32 -0.21 13.31
C PRO A 218 -8.80 1.10 13.92
N GLN A 219 -7.65 1.03 14.60
CA GLN A 219 -7.03 2.22 15.19
C GLN A 219 -6.81 3.30 14.12
N LEU A 220 -7.26 4.52 14.42
CA LEU A 220 -7.07 5.68 13.56
C LEU A 220 -5.61 6.13 13.60
N THR A 221 -5.07 6.46 12.44
CA THR A 221 -3.72 7.02 12.30
C THR A 221 -3.78 8.42 11.68
N GLY A 222 -2.86 9.30 12.02
CA GLY A 222 -2.60 10.60 11.40
C GLY A 222 -3.79 11.28 10.70
N GLY A 223 -3.85 11.12 9.38
CA GLY A 223 -4.90 11.72 8.53
C GLY A 223 -6.30 11.09 8.64
N ASP A 224 -6.43 9.92 9.30
CA ASP A 224 -7.72 9.24 9.43
C ASP A 224 -8.67 9.98 10.36
N VAL A 225 -8.14 10.66 11.38
CA VAL A 225 -8.95 11.39 12.36
C VAL A 225 -9.83 12.45 11.69
N GLN A 226 -9.29 13.17 10.71
CA GLN A 226 -10.06 14.16 9.97
C GLN A 226 -11.17 13.54 9.11
N LYS A 227 -10.93 12.34 8.58
CA LYS A 227 -11.90 11.59 7.78
C LYS A 227 -12.96 10.93 8.64
N ALA A 228 -12.60 10.51 9.86
CA ALA A 228 -13.52 9.90 10.80
C ALA A 228 -14.53 10.92 11.36
N PHE A 229 -14.12 12.19 11.49
CA PHE A 229 -14.91 13.27 12.08
C PHE A 229 -14.98 14.50 11.17
N PRO A 230 -15.60 14.38 9.96
CA PRO A 230 -15.62 15.47 8.98
C PRO A 230 -16.49 16.66 9.43
N GLU A 231 -17.60 16.38 10.11
CA GLU A 231 -18.56 17.39 10.53
C GLU A 231 -18.48 17.61 12.06
N PRO A 232 -18.29 18.85 12.52
CA PRO A 232 -18.31 19.15 13.95
C PRO A 232 -19.74 19.28 14.47
N THR A 233 -19.97 18.88 15.72
CA THR A 233 -21.04 19.44 16.53
C THR A 233 -20.60 20.81 17.04
N PRO A 234 -21.51 21.82 17.15
CA PRO A 234 -21.12 23.19 17.47
C PRO A 234 -20.88 23.43 18.97
N ASP A 235 -20.75 22.40 19.77
CA ASP A 235 -20.58 22.41 21.23
C ASP A 235 -19.12 22.12 21.62
N ILE A 236 -18.75 22.63 22.80
CA ILE A 236 -17.53 22.24 23.50
C ILE A 236 -17.97 21.37 24.66
N VAL A 237 -17.56 20.10 24.63
CA VAL A 237 -17.87 19.16 25.70
C VAL A 237 -16.90 19.41 26.87
N ASP A 238 -17.43 19.46 28.10
CA ASP A 238 -16.61 19.54 29.31
C ASP A 238 -16.23 18.12 29.75
N GLU A 239 -14.96 17.78 29.58
CA GLU A 239 -14.34 16.51 29.99
C GLU A 239 -13.33 16.72 31.12
N SER A 240 -13.57 17.71 32.01
CA SER A 240 -12.65 18.04 33.11
C SER A 240 -12.42 16.89 34.10
N ALA A 241 -13.20 15.83 34.04
CA ALA A 241 -13.03 14.63 34.85
C ALA A 241 -12.18 13.55 34.18
N ASP A 242 -11.75 13.76 32.95
CA ASP A 242 -10.90 12.83 32.20
C ASP A 242 -9.41 13.17 32.39
N ASP A 243 -8.78 12.50 33.37
CA ASP A 243 -7.38 12.70 33.70
C ASP A 243 -6.43 12.33 32.53
N ASP A 244 -6.78 11.32 31.73
CA ASP A 244 -5.98 10.89 30.56
C ASP A 244 -5.99 11.97 29.48
N LEU A 245 -7.16 12.60 29.24
CA LEU A 245 -7.27 13.72 28.31
C LEU A 245 -6.51 14.93 28.81
N TYR A 246 -6.59 15.22 30.11
CA TYR A 246 -5.83 16.31 30.72
C TYR A 246 -4.33 16.14 30.54
N ASP A 247 -3.80 14.95 30.82
CA ASP A 247 -2.38 14.60 30.61
C ASP A 247 -1.97 14.74 29.14
N LEU A 248 -2.83 14.31 28.22
CA LEU A 248 -2.57 14.46 26.78
C LEU A 248 -2.47 15.93 26.37
N LEU A 249 -3.38 16.78 26.86
CA LEU A 249 -3.38 18.22 26.58
C LEU A 249 -2.15 18.90 27.18
N ALA A 250 -1.75 18.56 28.40
CA ALA A 250 -0.56 19.10 29.06
C ALA A 250 0.73 18.70 28.32
N ARG A 251 0.81 17.48 27.86
CA ARG A 251 1.94 17.02 27.01
C ARG A 251 1.98 17.75 25.66
N TYR A 252 0.83 18.00 25.07
CA TYR A 252 0.75 18.76 23.81
C TYR A 252 1.22 20.22 24.02
N GLU A 253 0.81 20.86 25.11
CA GLU A 253 1.26 22.21 25.47
C GLU A 253 2.78 22.28 25.63
N SER A 254 3.34 21.37 26.44
CA SER A 254 4.78 21.27 26.66
C SER A 254 5.55 21.08 25.34
N ALA A 255 5.10 20.15 24.49
CA ALA A 255 5.71 19.91 23.19
C ALA A 255 5.63 21.15 22.27
N THR A 256 4.52 21.88 22.34
CA THR A 256 4.35 23.13 21.58
C THR A 256 5.30 24.22 22.06
N GLY A 257 5.51 24.36 23.38
CA GLY A 257 6.50 25.24 23.97
C GLY A 257 7.90 24.94 23.46
N MET A 258 8.34 23.67 23.61
CA MET A 258 9.66 23.23 23.11
C MET A 258 9.87 23.49 21.62
N LEU A 259 8.83 23.26 20.80
CA LEU A 259 8.90 23.54 19.37
C LEU A 259 9.08 25.03 19.06
N ASN A 260 8.43 25.90 19.81
CA ASN A 260 8.56 27.35 19.66
C ASN A 260 9.96 27.83 20.05
N ASP A 261 10.52 27.31 21.13
CA ASP A 261 11.89 27.63 21.57
C ASP A 261 12.93 27.17 20.54
N LEU A 262 12.78 25.95 19.99
CA LEU A 262 13.64 25.45 18.92
C LEU A 262 13.54 26.29 17.65
N LYS A 263 12.33 26.74 17.28
CA LYS A 263 12.14 27.64 16.13
C LYS A 263 12.79 29.01 16.36
N ALA A 264 12.71 29.55 17.56
CA ALA A 264 13.37 30.79 17.92
C ALA A 264 14.90 30.64 17.80
N THR A 265 15.46 29.58 18.38
CA THR A 265 16.89 29.26 18.28
C THR A 265 17.32 29.06 16.81
N GLN A 266 16.55 28.34 16.03
CA GLN A 266 16.82 28.11 14.59
C GLN A 266 16.87 29.46 13.84
N LYS A 267 15.92 30.37 14.14
CA LYS A 267 15.86 31.69 13.52
C LYS A 267 17.09 32.52 13.87
N GLU A 268 17.48 32.56 15.15
CA GLU A 268 18.68 33.27 15.60
C GLU A 268 19.96 32.74 14.92
N LEU A 269 20.12 31.41 14.86
CA LEU A 269 21.24 30.81 14.14
C LEU A 269 21.24 31.14 12.66
N GLN A 270 20.06 31.15 12.01
CA GLN A 270 19.92 31.53 10.62
C GLN A 270 20.34 32.99 10.38
N GLU A 271 19.92 33.90 11.24
CA GLU A 271 20.29 35.31 11.17
C GLU A 271 21.81 35.52 11.32
N GLN A 272 22.44 34.81 12.27
CA GLN A 272 23.89 34.81 12.45
C GLN A 272 24.63 34.27 11.22
N ILE A 273 24.12 33.21 10.58
CA ILE A 273 24.69 32.65 9.36
C ILE A 273 24.55 33.66 8.18
N ILE A 274 23.38 34.28 8.03
CA ILE A 274 23.12 35.30 7.00
C ILE A 274 24.07 36.48 7.17
N LEU A 275 24.30 36.96 8.38
CA LEU A 275 25.29 38.03 8.67
C LEU A 275 26.72 37.61 8.24
N ARG A 276 27.09 36.33 8.40
CA ARG A 276 28.38 35.79 7.94
C ARG A 276 28.46 35.67 6.41
N ILE A 277 27.34 35.35 5.75
CA ILE A 277 27.27 35.32 4.28
C ILE A 277 27.46 36.72 3.69
N GLY A 278 26.91 37.75 4.31
CA GLY A 278 27.00 39.14 3.85
C GLY A 278 26.47 39.30 2.42
N SER A 279 27.29 39.88 1.54
CA SER A 279 26.97 40.09 0.13
C SER A 279 27.18 38.84 -0.76
N HIS A 280 27.71 37.76 -0.23
CA HIS A 280 27.96 36.54 -0.97
C HIS A 280 26.65 35.68 -1.12
N THR A 281 26.66 34.76 -2.07
CA THR A 281 25.53 33.84 -2.27
C THR A 281 25.49 32.68 -1.28
N GLY A 282 26.52 32.51 -0.47
CA GLY A 282 26.62 31.45 0.53
C GLY A 282 28.01 31.31 1.13
N VAL A 283 28.11 30.44 2.12
CA VAL A 283 29.36 30.08 2.81
C VAL A 283 29.49 28.57 2.88
N ARG A 284 30.71 28.06 2.93
CA ARG A 284 31.03 26.64 3.17
C ARG A 284 32.04 26.54 4.31
N CYS A 285 31.81 25.59 5.21
CA CYS A 285 32.74 25.26 6.28
C CYS A 285 32.77 23.73 6.44
N GLY A 286 33.88 23.10 6.10
CA GLY A 286 34.00 21.65 6.05
C GLY A 286 32.99 21.04 5.07
N ASN A 287 32.17 20.09 5.56
CA ASN A 287 31.10 19.43 4.83
C ASN A 287 29.75 20.17 4.88
N LEU A 288 29.66 21.31 5.59
CA LEU A 288 28.46 22.11 5.73
C LEU A 288 28.47 23.31 4.77
N GLN A 289 27.32 23.58 4.19
CA GLN A 289 27.14 24.72 3.28
C GLN A 289 25.79 25.39 3.56
N ALA A 290 25.80 26.72 3.62
CA ALA A 290 24.61 27.54 3.66
C ALA A 290 24.56 28.50 2.46
N THR A 291 23.37 28.71 1.91
CA THR A 291 23.17 29.67 0.80
C THR A 291 22.05 30.65 1.11
N TYR A 292 22.21 31.88 0.70
CA TYR A 292 21.23 32.97 0.79
C TYR A 292 21.11 33.63 -0.55
N LYS A 293 20.14 33.22 -1.38
CA LYS A 293 19.98 33.62 -2.77
C LYS A 293 18.61 34.24 -2.99
N PRO A 294 18.49 35.24 -3.91
CA PRO A 294 17.19 35.69 -4.36
C PRO A 294 16.40 34.55 -4.96
N THR A 295 15.12 34.43 -4.57
CA THR A 295 14.20 33.44 -5.12
C THR A 295 12.93 34.13 -5.57
N THR A 296 12.56 33.95 -6.83
CA THR A 296 11.30 34.47 -7.37
C THR A 296 10.22 33.37 -7.28
N ARG A 297 9.16 33.66 -6.56
CA ARG A 297 7.98 32.79 -6.53
C ARG A 297 7.01 33.25 -7.62
N LYS A 298 6.62 32.32 -8.50
CA LYS A 298 5.55 32.59 -9.47
C LYS A 298 4.22 32.72 -8.75
N GLU A 299 3.36 33.59 -9.25
CA GLU A 299 1.98 33.69 -8.80
C GLU A 299 1.24 32.37 -9.05
N TYR A 300 0.50 31.88 -8.07
CA TYR A 300 -0.35 30.70 -8.21
C TYR A 300 -1.67 30.91 -7.46
N THR A 301 -2.75 30.42 -8.05
CA THR A 301 -4.08 30.50 -7.46
C THR A 301 -4.32 29.26 -6.59
N VAL A 302 -4.66 29.47 -5.33
CA VAL A 302 -5.05 28.40 -4.40
C VAL A 302 -6.57 28.27 -4.48
N LYS A 303 -7.06 27.07 -4.77
CA LYS A 303 -8.50 26.77 -4.68
C LYS A 303 -8.94 26.86 -3.22
N ALA A 304 -10.11 27.42 -3.00
CA ALA A 304 -10.72 27.42 -1.67
C ALA A 304 -10.97 25.97 -1.21
N THR A 305 -10.56 25.67 0.01
CA THR A 305 -10.81 24.37 0.67
C THR A 305 -11.34 24.62 2.07
N THR A 306 -12.30 23.80 2.48
CA THR A 306 -12.83 23.82 3.84
C THR A 306 -12.31 22.58 4.60
N TYR A 307 -11.76 22.79 5.78
CA TYR A 307 -11.28 21.70 6.63
C TYR A 307 -11.38 22.09 8.10
N ARG A 308 -11.48 21.11 9.01
CA ARG A 308 -11.40 21.34 10.45
C ARG A 308 -9.96 21.63 10.85
N LYS A 309 -9.76 22.77 11.54
CA LYS A 309 -8.44 23.17 12.04
C LYS A 309 -8.36 22.87 13.53
N PHE A 310 -7.35 22.09 13.93
CA PHE A 310 -7.02 21.93 15.34
C PHE A 310 -6.40 23.23 15.89
N THR A 311 -6.92 23.73 17.00
CA THR A 311 -6.36 24.85 17.74
C THR A 311 -6.30 24.49 19.20
N PHE A 312 -5.20 24.82 19.85
CA PHE A 312 -4.99 24.64 21.28
C PHE A 312 -4.87 26.01 21.93
N LYS A 313 -5.51 26.19 23.08
CA LYS A 313 -5.41 27.39 23.90
C LYS A 313 -5.52 26.97 25.35
N ALA A 314 -4.51 27.29 26.18
CA ALA A 314 -4.63 27.23 27.63
C ALA A 314 -5.57 28.32 28.10
N THR A 315 -6.48 28.00 28.97
CA THR A 315 -7.48 28.92 29.57
C THR A 315 -7.14 29.20 31.03
#